data_d32c74e669e932ae1a6d80933372f4e3
#
_entry.id   d32c74e669e932ae1a6d80933372f4e3
#
_cell.length_a   1.000
_cell.length_b   1.000
_cell.length_c   1.000
_cell.angle_alpha   90.00
_cell.angle_beta   90.00
_cell.angle_gamma   90.00
#
_symmetry.space_group_name_H-M   'P 1'
#
loop_
_entity.id
_entity.type
_entity.pdbx_description
1 polymer ?
#
loop_
_entity_poly.entity_id
_entity_poly.type
_entity_poly.pdbx_seq_one_letter_code
_entity_poly.pdbx_strand_id
1 'polypeptide(L)'
;MFGGKMRYFLTVLISKAASFALKLLGRKATTTPGRIALKLYPDILGRMAKSVSGEIVAVMGTNGKTTTNNLLADCFEADGKQIVANRVGANLLSGVTAAFLDKANIFGKIHADAACLEMDEAWAKHILKYVTPTKIIVNNLFRDQLDRYGEIDITMRYLKDAISLAPNAELICNADDPLVAATVRNFKN
;
A
#
# COMPACT_ATOMS: atom_id res chain seq x y z
N MET A 1 -16.38 -24.94 4.12
CA MET A 1 -14.95 -24.56 4.27
C MET A 1 -14.12 -24.77 2.99
N PHE A 2 -14.37 -25.76 2.15
CA PHE A 2 -13.66 -26.01 0.89
C PHE A 2 -13.83 -24.90 -0.17
N GLY A 3 -15.00 -24.29 -0.27
CA GLY A 3 -15.28 -23.25 -1.29
C GLY A 3 -14.43 -21.97 -1.19
N GLY A 4 -14.06 -21.55 0.00
CA GLY A 4 -13.25 -20.32 0.19
C GLY A 4 -11.78 -20.49 -0.21
N LYS A 5 -11.18 -21.66 0.03
CA LYS A 5 -9.80 -21.97 -0.38
C LYS A 5 -9.70 -22.09 -1.89
N MET A 6 -10.66 -22.78 -2.53
CA MET A 6 -10.73 -22.95 -3.97
C MET A 6 -10.94 -21.60 -4.68
N ARG A 7 -11.86 -20.77 -4.19
CA ARG A 7 -12.12 -19.44 -4.75
C ARG A 7 -10.88 -18.54 -4.66
N TYR A 8 -10.16 -18.57 -3.53
CA TYR A 8 -8.90 -17.84 -3.37
C TYR A 8 -7.86 -18.29 -4.39
N PHE A 9 -7.62 -19.59 -4.51
CA PHE A 9 -6.67 -20.17 -5.46
C PHE A 9 -7.01 -19.78 -6.91
N LEU A 10 -8.26 -19.96 -7.34
CA LEU A 10 -8.70 -19.57 -8.68
C LEU A 10 -8.53 -18.05 -8.92
N THR A 11 -8.82 -17.23 -7.92
CA THR A 11 -8.61 -15.79 -8.01
C THR A 11 -7.14 -15.44 -8.27
N VAL A 12 -6.22 -16.04 -7.52
CA VAL A 12 -4.77 -15.83 -7.71
C VAL A 12 -4.36 -16.27 -9.10
N LEU A 13 -4.78 -17.46 -9.54
CA LEU A 13 -4.42 -18.01 -10.86
C LEU A 13 -4.90 -17.09 -11.99
N ILE A 14 -6.18 -16.68 -11.97
CA ILE A 14 -6.76 -15.78 -12.98
C ILE A 14 -6.02 -14.43 -12.99
N SER A 15 -5.73 -13.87 -11.82
CA SER A 15 -5.05 -12.57 -11.70
C SER A 15 -3.61 -12.63 -12.21
N LYS A 16 -2.90 -13.74 -11.93
CA LYS A 16 -1.55 -13.96 -12.47
C LYS A 16 -1.55 -14.20 -13.97
N ALA A 17 -2.50 -14.95 -14.49
CA ALA A 17 -2.66 -15.14 -15.94
C ALA A 17 -2.93 -13.79 -16.64
N ALA A 18 -3.80 -12.95 -16.08
CA ALA A 18 -4.04 -11.59 -16.59
C ALA A 18 -2.76 -10.72 -16.53
N SER A 19 -1.98 -10.80 -15.45
CA SER A 19 -0.70 -10.10 -15.33
C SER A 19 0.28 -10.55 -16.42
N PHE A 20 0.41 -11.84 -16.62
CA PHE A 20 1.27 -12.43 -17.65
C PHE A 20 0.86 -12.01 -19.07
N ALA A 21 -0.43 -12.09 -19.39
CA ALA A 21 -0.96 -11.65 -20.68
C ALA A 21 -0.69 -10.17 -20.97
N LEU A 22 -0.87 -9.29 -19.95
CA LEU A 22 -0.56 -7.87 -20.10
C LEU A 22 0.94 -7.63 -20.33
N LYS A 23 1.81 -8.33 -19.61
CA LYS A 23 3.26 -8.25 -19.79
C LYS A 23 3.69 -8.71 -21.20
N LEU A 24 3.09 -9.77 -21.73
CA LEU A 24 3.32 -10.23 -23.12
C LEU A 24 2.89 -9.19 -24.17
N LEU A 25 1.83 -8.43 -23.90
CA LEU A 25 1.35 -7.33 -24.74
C LEU A 25 2.15 -6.02 -24.55
N GLY A 26 3.27 -6.04 -23.83
CA GLY A 26 4.09 -4.85 -23.53
C GLY A 26 3.41 -3.84 -22.60
N ARG A 27 2.30 -4.21 -21.94
CA ARG A 27 1.56 -3.33 -21.03
C ARG A 27 2.00 -3.52 -19.57
N LYS A 28 2.03 -2.41 -18.81
CA LYS A 28 2.31 -2.46 -17.37
C LYS A 28 1.13 -3.10 -16.63
N ALA A 29 1.38 -4.20 -15.92
CA ALA A 29 0.36 -4.93 -15.15
C ALA A 29 0.25 -4.39 -13.69
N THR A 30 0.23 -3.08 -13.51
CA THR A 30 0.36 -2.43 -12.20
C THR A 30 -0.92 -2.40 -11.36
N THR A 31 -2.10 -2.40 -11.99
CA THR A 31 -3.39 -2.28 -11.29
C THR A 31 -4.43 -3.30 -11.73
N THR A 32 -4.43 -3.70 -13.01
CA THR A 32 -5.45 -4.61 -13.56
C THR A 32 -5.52 -5.95 -12.83
N PRO A 33 -4.41 -6.65 -12.52
CA PRO A 33 -4.46 -7.92 -11.78
C PRO A 33 -5.10 -7.74 -10.40
N GLY A 34 -4.76 -6.65 -9.70
CA GLY A 34 -5.36 -6.32 -8.41
C GLY A 34 -6.86 -6.03 -8.49
N ARG A 35 -7.31 -5.33 -9.54
CA ARG A 35 -8.74 -5.09 -9.79
C ARG A 35 -9.52 -6.39 -9.99
N ILE A 36 -8.99 -7.29 -10.79
CA ILE A 36 -9.57 -8.62 -11.03
C ILE A 36 -9.66 -9.39 -9.71
N ALA A 37 -8.56 -9.41 -8.96
CA ALA A 37 -8.49 -10.11 -7.70
C ALA A 37 -9.51 -9.61 -6.68
N LEU A 38 -9.61 -8.30 -6.49
CA LEU A 38 -10.57 -7.68 -5.57
C LEU A 38 -12.02 -7.94 -5.97
N LYS A 39 -12.32 -7.99 -7.28
CA LYS A 39 -13.66 -8.32 -7.77
C LYS A 39 -14.03 -9.79 -7.50
N LEU A 40 -13.07 -10.70 -7.68
CA LEU A 40 -13.29 -12.14 -7.48
C LEU A 40 -13.23 -12.55 -6.01
N TYR A 41 -12.38 -11.91 -5.21
CA TYR A 41 -12.18 -12.19 -3.79
C TYR A 41 -11.89 -10.89 -3.02
N PRO A 42 -12.91 -10.16 -2.55
CA PRO A 42 -12.76 -8.81 -1.96
C PRO A 42 -11.74 -8.71 -0.81
N ASP A 43 -11.61 -9.74 0.02
CA ASP A 43 -10.68 -9.80 1.15
C ASP A 43 -9.28 -10.35 0.80
N ILE A 44 -8.92 -10.41 -0.49
CA ILE A 44 -7.66 -11.01 -0.93
C ILE A 44 -6.45 -10.28 -0.34
N LEU A 45 -6.48 -8.94 -0.31
CA LEU A 45 -5.40 -8.14 0.24
C LEU A 45 -5.19 -8.43 1.73
N GLY A 46 -6.26 -8.45 2.52
CA GLY A 46 -6.18 -8.75 3.95
C GLY A 46 -5.62 -10.15 4.23
N ARG A 47 -5.98 -11.11 3.39
CA ARG A 47 -5.44 -12.45 3.51
C ARG A 47 -3.95 -12.52 3.15
N MET A 48 -3.53 -11.81 2.11
CA MET A 48 -2.14 -11.76 1.66
C MET A 48 -1.26 -10.96 2.63
N ALA A 49 -1.73 -9.82 3.15
CA ALA A 49 -1.00 -8.98 4.07
C ALA A 49 -0.61 -9.71 5.37
N LYS A 50 -1.45 -10.62 5.85
CA LYS A 50 -1.16 -11.48 7.02
C LYS A 50 0.03 -12.43 6.81
N SER A 51 0.51 -12.60 5.59
CA SER A 51 1.68 -13.44 5.27
C SER A 51 3.01 -12.68 5.37
N VAL A 52 2.99 -11.38 5.61
CA VAL A 52 4.19 -10.59 5.92
C VAL A 52 4.58 -10.88 7.36
N SER A 53 5.80 -11.36 7.57
CA SER A 53 6.26 -11.83 8.90
C SER A 53 6.77 -10.71 9.80
N GLY A 54 7.20 -9.60 9.22
CA GLY A 54 7.78 -8.45 9.93
C GLY A 54 7.05 -7.14 9.65
N GLU A 55 7.81 -6.13 9.30
CA GLU A 55 7.29 -4.76 9.21
C GLU A 55 6.45 -4.51 7.97
N ILE A 56 5.34 -3.80 8.15
CA ILE A 56 4.57 -3.18 7.07
C ILE A 56 4.68 -1.67 7.24
N VAL A 57 5.33 -1.02 6.29
CA VAL A 57 5.54 0.43 6.30
C VAL A 57 4.63 1.07 5.25
N ALA A 58 3.76 1.98 5.69
CA ALA A 58 2.93 2.80 4.82
C ALA A 58 3.60 4.15 4.57
N VAL A 59 3.72 4.58 3.32
CA VAL A 59 4.31 5.87 2.93
C VAL A 59 3.23 6.76 2.34
N MET A 60 3.00 7.90 2.95
CA MET A 60 2.00 8.91 2.60
C MET A 60 2.62 10.30 2.49
N GLY A 61 1.88 11.26 1.96
CA GLY A 61 2.30 12.66 1.79
C GLY A 61 2.18 13.12 0.34
N THR A 62 2.15 14.40 0.08
CA THR A 62 1.91 14.94 -1.27
C THR A 62 3.02 14.55 -2.24
N ASN A 63 4.28 14.79 -1.87
CA ASN A 63 5.43 14.58 -2.73
C ASN A 63 6.43 13.56 -2.17
N GLY A 64 7.19 12.92 -3.07
CA GLY A 64 8.29 12.03 -2.71
C GLY A 64 7.87 10.63 -2.25
N LYS A 65 6.58 10.30 -2.22
CA LYS A 65 6.08 8.96 -1.80
C LYS A 65 6.78 7.81 -2.51
N THR A 66 6.79 7.82 -3.84
CA THR A 66 7.41 6.75 -4.64
C THR A 66 8.90 6.65 -4.39
N THR A 67 9.60 7.79 -4.28
CA THR A 67 11.04 7.83 -4.01
C THR A 67 11.35 7.24 -2.63
N THR A 68 10.66 7.70 -1.59
CA THR A 68 10.81 7.19 -0.22
C THR A 68 10.48 5.70 -0.13
N ASN A 69 9.37 5.28 -0.75
CA ASN A 69 8.95 3.90 -0.78
C ASN A 69 9.97 2.99 -1.45
N ASN A 70 10.52 3.41 -2.60
CA ASN A 70 11.53 2.64 -3.33
C ASN A 70 12.86 2.60 -2.57
N LEU A 71 13.32 3.72 -2.02
CA LEU A 71 14.56 3.78 -1.23
C LEU A 71 14.48 2.84 -0.02
N LEU A 72 13.35 2.88 0.70
CA LEU A 72 13.13 2.00 1.84
C LEU A 72 13.11 0.52 1.42
N ALA A 73 12.44 0.23 0.30
CA ALA A 73 12.41 -1.11 -0.26
C ALA A 73 13.82 -1.60 -0.64
N ASP A 74 14.64 -0.74 -1.27
CA ASP A 74 16.02 -1.05 -1.63
C ASP A 74 16.90 -1.30 -0.39
N CYS A 75 16.70 -0.52 0.68
CA CYS A 75 17.39 -0.73 1.96
C CYS A 75 17.05 -2.10 2.57
N PHE A 76 15.79 -2.49 2.59
CA PHE A 76 15.39 -3.81 3.07
C PHE A 76 15.93 -4.94 2.20
N GLU A 77 15.94 -4.78 0.88
CA GLU A 77 16.52 -5.77 -0.04
C GLU A 77 18.04 -5.89 0.13
N ALA A 78 18.73 -4.76 0.36
CA ALA A 78 20.17 -4.75 0.65
C ALA A 78 20.50 -5.46 1.98
N ASP A 79 19.56 -5.45 2.94
CA ASP A 79 19.63 -6.22 4.20
C ASP A 79 19.22 -7.70 4.03
N GLY A 80 19.04 -8.16 2.78
CA GLY A 80 18.71 -9.54 2.46
C GLY A 80 17.25 -9.93 2.67
N LYS A 81 16.35 -8.97 2.93
CA LYS A 81 14.93 -9.24 3.19
C LYS A 81 14.14 -9.45 1.92
N GLN A 82 13.19 -10.37 1.96
CA GLN A 82 12.16 -10.52 0.93
C GLN A 82 11.05 -9.51 1.19
N ILE A 83 10.73 -8.67 0.20
CA ILE A 83 9.77 -7.59 0.40
C ILE A 83 8.62 -7.61 -0.60
N VAL A 84 7.48 -7.04 -0.19
CA VAL A 84 6.40 -6.59 -1.08
C VAL A 84 6.49 -5.07 -1.20
N ALA A 85 6.53 -4.53 -2.43
CA ALA A 85 6.49 -3.08 -2.65
C ALA A 85 5.76 -2.71 -3.93
N ASN A 86 4.95 -1.66 -3.89
CA ASN A 86 4.29 -1.10 -5.08
C ASN A 86 5.14 0.00 -5.72
N ARG A 87 6.29 -0.39 -6.30
CA ARG A 87 7.41 0.48 -6.75
C ARG A 87 7.08 1.49 -7.84
N VAL A 88 5.99 1.33 -8.56
CA VAL A 88 5.65 2.16 -9.75
C VAL A 88 4.57 3.20 -9.46
N GLY A 89 4.38 3.59 -8.21
CA GLY A 89 3.41 4.62 -7.82
C GLY A 89 1.94 4.19 -7.94
N ALA A 90 1.67 2.89 -8.03
CA ALA A 90 0.30 2.36 -8.03
C ALA A 90 -0.26 2.32 -6.60
N ASN A 91 -0.59 3.49 -6.05
CA ASN A 91 -0.87 3.77 -4.64
C ASN A 91 -2.35 3.61 -4.22
N LEU A 92 -3.18 3.10 -5.13
CA LEU A 92 -4.59 2.76 -4.85
C LEU A 92 -4.71 1.30 -4.38
N LEU A 93 -5.85 0.94 -3.81
CA LEU A 93 -6.15 -0.42 -3.34
C LEU A 93 -5.80 -1.52 -4.35
N SER A 94 -6.13 -1.30 -5.64
CA SER A 94 -5.83 -2.25 -6.71
C SER A 94 -4.34 -2.38 -7.00
N GLY A 95 -3.57 -1.31 -6.88
CA GLY A 95 -2.13 -1.31 -7.09
C GLY A 95 -1.39 -2.02 -5.96
N VAL A 96 -1.74 -1.71 -4.72
CA VAL A 96 -1.23 -2.43 -3.54
C VAL A 96 -1.55 -3.93 -3.64
N THR A 97 -2.80 -4.29 -3.99
CA THR A 97 -3.17 -5.70 -4.19
C THR A 97 -2.35 -6.36 -5.30
N ALA A 98 -2.08 -5.65 -6.41
CA ALA A 98 -1.26 -6.17 -7.50
C ALA A 98 0.19 -6.43 -7.06
N ALA A 99 0.77 -5.59 -6.20
CA ALA A 99 2.11 -5.79 -5.65
C ALA A 99 2.18 -7.09 -4.81
N PHE A 100 1.19 -7.35 -3.98
CA PHE A 100 1.09 -8.61 -3.24
C PHE A 100 0.92 -9.83 -4.17
N LEU A 101 0.10 -9.71 -5.21
CA LEU A 101 -0.07 -10.77 -6.22
C LEU A 101 1.21 -11.06 -6.99
N ASP A 102 2.01 -10.05 -7.32
CA ASP A 102 3.27 -10.23 -8.03
C ASP A 102 4.26 -11.08 -7.22
N LYS A 103 4.36 -10.84 -5.91
CA LYS A 103 5.21 -11.62 -4.97
C LYS A 103 4.63 -13.00 -4.61
N ALA A 104 3.32 -13.18 -4.70
CA ALA A 104 2.70 -14.47 -4.40
C ALA A 104 3.13 -15.55 -5.40
N ASN A 105 3.28 -16.80 -4.95
CA ASN A 105 3.40 -17.95 -5.84
C ASN A 105 2.03 -18.28 -6.48
N ILE A 106 1.99 -19.32 -7.34
CA ILE A 106 0.75 -19.75 -8.02
C ILE A 106 -0.35 -20.22 -7.06
N PHE A 107 0.00 -20.62 -5.85
CA PHE A 107 -0.94 -21.02 -4.80
C PHE A 107 -1.37 -19.84 -3.90
N GLY A 108 -0.89 -18.64 -4.20
CA GLY A 108 -1.17 -17.43 -3.42
C GLY A 108 -0.41 -17.33 -2.11
N LYS A 109 0.64 -18.12 -1.90
CA LYS A 109 1.52 -18.00 -0.74
C LYS A 109 2.55 -16.92 -1.00
N ILE A 110 2.78 -16.10 0.02
CA ILE A 110 3.79 -15.04 0.03
C ILE A 110 4.78 -15.39 1.14
N HIS A 111 6.05 -15.26 0.81
CA HIS A 111 7.13 -15.22 1.78
C HIS A 111 7.72 -13.81 1.71
N ALA A 112 7.40 -12.98 2.66
CA ALA A 112 7.90 -11.61 2.75
C ALA A 112 8.22 -11.27 4.20
N ASP A 113 9.41 -10.69 4.40
CA ASP A 113 9.89 -10.24 5.69
C ASP A 113 9.41 -8.83 6.00
N ALA A 114 9.13 -8.03 4.94
CA ALA A 114 8.57 -6.70 5.08
C ALA A 114 7.69 -6.31 3.88
N ALA A 115 6.91 -5.23 4.06
CA ALA A 115 6.19 -4.59 2.97
C ALA A 115 6.39 -3.07 3.04
N CYS A 116 6.70 -2.46 1.89
CA CYS A 116 6.80 -1.01 1.70
C CYS A 116 5.68 -0.57 0.77
N LEU A 117 4.71 0.15 1.31
CA LEU A 117 3.46 0.45 0.62
C LEU A 117 3.24 1.95 0.49
N GLU A 118 3.46 2.47 -0.73
CA GLU A 118 2.99 3.80 -1.07
C GLU A 118 1.47 3.82 -1.10
N MET A 119 0.86 4.77 -0.41
CA MET A 119 -0.59 4.95 -0.34
C MET A 119 -0.98 6.38 -0.69
N ASP A 120 -1.99 6.53 -1.52
CA ASP A 120 -2.68 7.79 -1.73
C ASP A 120 -3.49 8.15 -0.48
N GLU A 121 -3.47 9.40 -0.02
CA GLU A 121 -4.07 9.84 1.23
C GLU A 121 -5.58 9.60 1.26
N ALA A 122 -6.27 9.88 0.15
CA ALA A 122 -7.72 9.67 0.06
C ALA A 122 -8.11 8.19 0.04
N TRP A 123 -7.20 7.34 -0.46
CA TRP A 123 -7.42 5.89 -0.56
C TRP A 123 -6.83 5.10 0.60
N ALA A 124 -5.95 5.67 1.39
CA ALA A 124 -5.29 5.01 2.52
C ALA A 124 -6.30 4.32 3.46
N LYS A 125 -7.40 4.99 3.82
CA LYS A 125 -8.46 4.41 4.66
C LYS A 125 -9.09 3.13 4.08
N HIS A 126 -9.08 2.97 2.76
CA HIS A 126 -9.62 1.77 2.12
C HIS A 126 -8.61 0.62 2.13
N ILE A 127 -7.31 0.94 2.05
CA ILE A 127 -6.21 -0.03 2.12
C ILE A 127 -6.03 -0.51 3.57
N LEU A 128 -6.07 0.40 4.54
CA LEU A 128 -5.87 0.12 5.95
C LEU A 128 -6.99 -0.72 6.60
N LYS A 129 -8.11 -0.91 5.92
CA LYS A 129 -9.11 -1.93 6.31
C LYS A 129 -8.59 -3.36 6.16
N TYR A 130 -7.60 -3.58 5.31
CA TYR A 130 -7.04 -4.89 4.96
C TYR A 130 -5.61 -5.07 5.45
N VAL A 131 -4.89 -3.96 5.62
CA VAL A 131 -3.47 -3.93 5.96
C VAL A 131 -3.29 -3.18 7.27
N THR A 132 -2.60 -3.79 8.23
CA THR A 132 -2.26 -3.14 9.50
C THR A 132 -0.78 -2.78 9.45
N PRO A 133 -0.41 -1.53 9.19
CA PRO A 133 0.99 -1.12 9.19
C PRO A 133 1.57 -1.13 10.60
N THR A 134 2.87 -1.42 10.70
CA THR A 134 3.66 -1.24 11.93
C THR A 134 4.24 0.17 11.99
N LYS A 135 4.46 0.79 10.82
CA LYS A 135 4.99 2.16 10.70
C LYS A 135 4.24 2.92 9.62
N ILE A 136 4.05 4.21 9.87
CA ILE A 136 3.50 5.16 8.89
C ILE A 136 4.50 6.29 8.73
N ILE A 137 4.99 6.48 7.49
CA ILE A 137 5.85 7.59 7.12
C ILE A 137 4.99 8.66 6.47
N VAL A 138 5.12 9.90 6.94
CA VAL A 138 4.47 11.08 6.35
C VAL A 138 5.54 12.05 5.89
N ASN A 139 5.73 12.14 4.56
CA ASN A 139 6.81 12.96 3.97
C ASN A 139 6.55 14.46 4.12
N ASN A 140 5.44 14.92 3.56
CA ASN A 140 5.09 16.35 3.48
C ASN A 140 3.63 16.52 3.04
N LEU A 141 3.11 17.72 3.27
CA LEU A 141 1.79 18.15 2.83
C LEU A 141 1.91 19.47 2.09
N PHE A 142 1.79 19.45 0.77
CA PHE A 142 1.80 20.64 -0.07
C PHE A 142 0.48 20.81 -0.79
N ARG A 143 0.22 22.04 -1.18
CA ARG A 143 -0.87 22.38 -2.10
C ARG A 143 -0.49 21.89 -3.51
N ASP A 144 -1.19 20.92 -4.03
CA ASP A 144 -0.83 20.29 -5.30
C ASP A 144 -1.23 21.15 -6.53
N GLN A 145 -2.25 22.01 -6.41
CA GLN A 145 -2.70 22.93 -7.45
C GLN A 145 -3.20 24.25 -6.85
N LEU A 146 -2.85 25.36 -7.50
CA LEU A 146 -3.12 26.72 -7.05
C LEU A 146 -4.62 27.10 -6.95
N ASP A 147 -5.51 26.32 -7.52
CA ASP A 147 -6.90 26.72 -7.78
C ASP A 147 -7.98 26.07 -6.90
N ARG A 148 -7.62 25.22 -5.95
CA ARG A 148 -8.60 24.55 -5.07
C ARG A 148 -8.47 24.98 -3.61
N TYR A 149 -9.35 25.91 -3.21
CA TYR A 149 -9.52 26.26 -1.79
C TYR A 149 -9.98 25.02 -1.00
N GLY A 150 -9.33 24.75 0.12
CA GLY A 150 -9.71 23.64 1.03
C GLY A 150 -9.07 22.28 0.73
N GLU A 151 -8.23 22.14 -0.30
CA GLU A 151 -7.60 20.85 -0.66
C GLU A 151 -6.63 20.36 0.42
N ILE A 152 -5.88 21.26 1.05
CA ILE A 152 -4.97 20.94 2.17
C ILE A 152 -5.75 20.39 3.36
N ASP A 153 -6.85 21.05 3.75
CA ASP A 153 -7.67 20.62 4.89
C ASP A 153 -8.30 19.26 4.67
N ILE A 154 -8.69 18.98 3.42
CA ILE A 154 -9.23 17.68 3.02
C ILE A 154 -8.13 16.61 3.11
N THR A 155 -6.93 16.90 2.60
CA THR A 155 -5.79 15.98 2.65
C THR A 155 -5.35 15.70 4.08
N MET A 156 -5.27 16.75 4.93
CA MET A 156 -4.99 16.60 6.37
C MET A 156 -6.05 15.74 7.06
N ARG A 157 -7.34 15.88 6.70
CA ARG A 157 -8.41 15.05 7.23
C ARG A 157 -8.27 13.60 6.80
N TYR A 158 -7.99 13.34 5.51
CA TYR A 158 -7.76 11.98 5.02
C TYR A 158 -6.57 11.31 5.72
N LEU A 159 -5.49 12.05 5.94
CA LEU A 159 -4.33 11.55 6.67
C LEU A 159 -4.68 11.23 8.13
N LYS A 160 -5.42 12.11 8.83
CA LYS A 160 -5.89 11.86 10.20
C LYS A 160 -6.78 10.62 10.26
N ASP A 161 -7.72 10.48 9.31
CA ASP A 161 -8.58 9.29 9.22
C ASP A 161 -7.75 8.02 9.02
N ALA A 162 -6.73 8.06 8.15
CA ALA A 162 -5.84 6.93 7.91
C ALA A 162 -5.03 6.55 9.16
N ILE A 163 -4.38 7.51 9.81
CA ILE A 163 -3.60 7.28 11.05
C ILE A 163 -4.48 6.70 12.15
N SER A 164 -5.72 7.19 12.29
CA SER A 164 -6.66 6.69 13.30
C SER A 164 -7.03 5.21 13.11
N LEU A 165 -6.91 4.67 11.90
CA LEU A 165 -7.14 3.25 11.61
C LEU A 165 -5.95 2.34 11.98
N ALA A 166 -4.81 2.93 12.30
CA ALA A 166 -3.60 2.21 12.68
C ALA A 166 -3.01 2.75 14.01
N PRO A 167 -3.77 2.66 15.13
CA PRO A 167 -3.40 3.31 16.39
C PRO A 167 -2.13 2.76 17.04
N ASN A 168 -1.65 1.61 16.61
CA ASN A 168 -0.43 0.97 17.11
C ASN A 168 0.76 1.15 16.16
N ALA A 169 0.59 1.86 15.04
CA ALA A 169 1.68 2.11 14.11
C ALA A 169 2.55 3.26 14.62
N GLU A 170 3.86 3.07 14.59
CA GLU A 170 4.82 4.15 14.83
C GLU A 170 4.72 5.20 13.73
N LEU A 171 4.62 6.48 14.10
CA LEU A 171 4.59 7.61 13.17
C LEU A 171 5.98 8.18 12.96
N ILE A 172 6.43 8.18 11.71
CA ILE A 172 7.69 8.80 11.28
C ILE A 172 7.32 9.99 10.40
N CYS A 173 7.50 11.21 10.90
CA CYS A 173 6.98 12.41 10.30
C CYS A 173 8.08 13.41 10.02
N ASN A 174 7.95 14.14 8.90
CA ASN A 174 8.81 15.29 8.62
C ASN A 174 8.47 16.44 9.59
N ALA A 175 9.36 16.71 10.55
CA ALA A 175 9.18 17.75 11.56
C ALA A 175 9.34 19.16 11.00
N ASP A 176 9.99 19.33 9.85
CA ASP A 176 10.18 20.62 9.19
C ASP A 176 8.93 21.07 8.40
N ASP A 177 7.96 20.18 8.20
CA ASP A 177 6.69 20.49 7.57
C ASP A 177 5.64 20.89 8.62
N PRO A 178 5.23 22.17 8.71
CA PRO A 178 4.29 22.63 9.72
C PRO A 178 2.89 22.00 9.59
N LEU A 179 2.47 21.61 8.38
CA LEU A 179 1.17 20.98 8.14
C LEU A 179 1.18 19.52 8.61
N VAL A 180 2.28 18.82 8.36
CA VAL A 180 2.49 17.45 8.91
C VAL A 180 2.50 17.53 10.43
N ALA A 181 3.32 18.40 11.03
CA ALA A 181 3.41 18.57 12.47
C ALA A 181 2.04 18.90 13.10
N ALA A 182 1.27 19.82 12.50
CA ALA A 182 -0.09 20.15 12.95
C ALA A 182 -1.07 19.00 12.81
N THR A 183 -0.91 18.17 11.76
CA THR A 183 -1.79 17.02 11.50
C THR A 183 -1.59 15.94 12.53
N VAL A 184 -0.33 15.63 12.89
CA VAL A 184 0.02 14.49 13.74
C VAL A 184 0.08 14.82 15.24
N ARG A 185 0.04 16.09 15.60
CA ARG A 185 0.24 16.59 16.98
C ARG A 185 -0.58 15.88 18.07
N ASN A 186 -1.77 15.40 17.73
CA ASN A 186 -2.69 14.79 18.68
C ASN A 186 -2.62 13.26 18.69
N PHE A 187 -1.79 12.66 17.85
CA PHE A 187 -1.55 11.22 17.87
C PHE A 187 -0.41 10.91 18.84
N LYS A 188 -0.55 9.82 19.60
CA LYS A 188 0.41 9.39 20.62
C LYS A 188 1.27 8.19 20.17
N ASN A 189 1.27 7.92 18.87
CA ASN A 189 1.95 6.76 18.29
C ASN A 189 3.43 7.01 18.10
#